data_24394efb094010d379abd24176a8eff9
#
_entry.id   24394efb094010d379abd24176a8eff9
#
_cell.length_a   1.000
_cell.length_b   1.000
_cell.length_c   1.000
_cell.angle_alpha   90.00
_cell.angle_beta   90.00
_cell.angle_gamma   90.00
#
_symmetry.space_group_name_H-M   'P 1'
#
loop_
_entity.id
_entity.type
_entity.pdbx_description
1 polymer ?
#
loop_
_entity_poly.entity_id
_entity_poly.type
_entity_poly.pdbx_seq_one_letter_code
_entity_poly.pdbx_strand_id
1 'polypeptide(L)'
;MATPKKPQDHLKAEAADAPATVEFEHDGETYVIERANMNNLELFEAIEDERFITATRGFIGREQWAQFKDKYRTEDGNVPIESLEGFLQALMEAVGQGN
;
A
#
# COMPACT_ATOMS: atom_id res chain seq x y z
N MET A 1 -32.24 2.52 -6.32
CA MET A 1 -31.53 2.31 -6.52
C MET A 1 -31.13 1.97 -6.43
N ALA A 2 -31.10 2.40 -6.29
CA ALA A 2 -30.29 2.11 -6.44
C ALA A 2 -29.92 1.99 -6.26
N THR A 3 -30.15 2.40 -6.11
CA THR A 3 -29.41 2.28 -6.23
C THR A 3 -29.09 2.26 -6.06
N PRO A 4 -29.32 2.61 -5.92
CA PRO A 4 -28.56 2.75 -6.05
C PRO A 4 -28.25 2.70 -5.84
N LYS A 5 -28.34 3.09 -5.64
CA LYS A 5 -27.75 3.16 -5.88
C LYS A 5 -27.27 3.46 -6.03
N LYS A 6 -27.24 4.16 -5.95
CA LYS A 6 -26.62 4.49 -6.37
C LYS A 6 -26.06 5.02 -6.48
N PRO A 7 -26.59 6.16 -6.36
CA PRO A 7 -25.56 6.85 -6.77
C PRO A 7 -24.30 6.42 -6.32
N GLN A 8 -24.27 6.14 -5.41
CA GLN A 8 -23.21 5.48 -5.07
C GLN A 8 -23.03 4.37 -5.93
N ASP A 9 -23.99 3.96 -6.55
CA ASP A 9 -23.86 2.99 -7.51
C ASP A 9 -23.17 3.45 -8.68
N HIS A 10 -23.21 4.74 -9.03
CA HIS A 10 -22.50 5.25 -10.08
C HIS A 10 -21.08 5.22 -9.74
N LEU A 11 -20.74 5.56 -8.53
CA LEU A 11 -19.40 5.44 -8.12
C LEU A 11 -18.98 4.01 -8.06
N LYS A 12 -19.86 3.13 -7.72
CA LYS A 12 -19.52 1.77 -7.72
C LYS A 12 -19.27 1.24 -9.08
N ALA A 13 -19.98 1.72 -10.07
CA ALA A 13 -19.73 1.29 -11.41
C ALA A 13 -18.36 1.71 -11.86
N GLU A 14 -17.95 2.89 -11.51
CA GLU A 14 -16.61 3.31 -11.82
C GLU A 14 -15.62 2.50 -11.05
N ALA A 15 -15.91 2.22 -9.81
CA ALA A 15 -15.03 1.43 -9.01
C ALA A 15 -14.97 0.00 -9.50
N ALA A 16 -16.05 -0.49 -10.08
CA ALA A 16 -16.05 -1.84 -10.58
C ALA A 16 -15.13 -1.99 -11.78
N ASP A 17 -14.94 -0.91 -12.55
CA ASP A 17 -14.03 -0.96 -13.66
C ASP A 17 -12.59 -0.76 -13.25
N ALA A 18 -12.35 -0.29 -12.03
CA ALA A 18 -11.01 -0.08 -11.53
C ALA A 18 -10.60 -1.28 -10.69
N PRO A 19 -9.33 -1.65 -10.72
CA PRO A 19 -8.89 -2.76 -9.88
C PRO A 19 -9.12 -2.43 -8.42
N ALA A 20 -9.54 -3.42 -7.63
CA ALA A 20 -9.68 -3.26 -6.20
C ALA A 20 -8.31 -3.19 -5.51
N THR A 21 -7.27 -3.66 -6.17
CA THR A 21 -5.93 -3.69 -5.63
C THR A 21 -4.94 -3.30 -6.70
N VAL A 22 -3.78 -2.87 -6.27
CA VAL A 22 -2.64 -2.62 -7.15
C VAL A 22 -1.51 -3.49 -6.66
N GLU A 23 -0.85 -4.20 -7.57
CA GLU A 23 0.26 -5.06 -7.22
C GLU A 23 1.56 -4.42 -7.64
N PHE A 24 2.61 -4.65 -6.88
CA PHE A 24 3.94 -4.26 -7.28
C PHE A 24 4.94 -5.29 -6.77
N GLU A 25 6.06 -5.38 -7.45
CA GLU A 25 7.12 -6.31 -7.07
C GLU A 25 8.29 -5.56 -6.49
N HIS A 26 8.92 -6.21 -5.50
CA HIS A 26 10.14 -5.68 -4.93
C HIS A 26 10.99 -6.87 -4.49
N ASP A 27 12.19 -6.97 -5.06
CA ASP A 27 13.13 -8.04 -4.73
C ASP A 27 12.51 -9.42 -4.84
N GLY A 28 11.75 -9.64 -5.88
CA GLY A 28 11.19 -10.95 -6.15
C GLY A 28 9.92 -11.29 -5.42
N GLU A 29 9.44 -10.40 -4.56
CA GLU A 29 8.19 -10.60 -3.84
C GLU A 29 7.12 -9.69 -4.39
N THR A 30 5.89 -10.18 -4.46
CA THR A 30 4.77 -9.39 -4.91
C THR A 30 4.00 -8.88 -3.71
N TYR A 31 3.71 -7.59 -3.72
CA TYR A 31 2.94 -6.95 -2.66
C TYR A 31 1.68 -6.35 -3.26
N VAL A 32 0.65 -6.24 -2.44
CA VAL A 32 -0.67 -5.79 -2.88
C VAL A 32 -1.11 -4.61 -2.02
N ILE A 33 -1.57 -3.55 -2.66
CA ILE A 33 -2.13 -2.40 -1.96
C ILE A 33 -3.61 -2.34 -2.30
N GLU A 34 -4.46 -2.33 -1.29
CA GLU A 34 -5.88 -2.17 -1.54
C GLU A 34 -6.18 -0.73 -1.90
N ARG A 35 -7.13 -0.55 -2.81
CA ARG A 35 -7.44 0.79 -3.28
C ARG A 35 -7.87 1.71 -2.15
N ALA A 36 -8.58 1.18 -1.17
CA ALA A 36 -8.98 2.00 -0.03
C ALA A 36 -7.79 2.62 0.67
N ASN A 37 -6.67 1.87 0.73
CA ASN A 37 -5.47 2.40 1.38
C ASN A 37 -4.78 3.43 0.50
N MET A 38 -4.89 3.30 -0.82
CA MET A 38 -4.26 4.26 -1.72
C MET A 38 -4.93 5.63 -1.66
N ASN A 39 -6.14 5.68 -1.13
CA ASN A 39 -6.87 6.96 -1.03
C ASN A 39 -7.00 7.43 0.41
N ASN A 40 -6.21 6.88 1.30
CA ASN A 40 -6.31 7.20 2.72
C ASN A 40 -5.47 8.43 3.04
N LEU A 41 -6.15 9.53 3.34
CA LEU A 41 -5.48 10.78 3.63
C LEU A 41 -4.49 10.67 4.77
N GLU A 42 -4.82 9.88 5.79
CA GLU A 42 -3.95 9.76 6.94
C GLU A 42 -2.59 9.16 6.58
N LEU A 43 -2.56 8.28 5.58
CA LEU A 43 -1.30 7.71 5.16
C LEU A 43 -0.44 8.74 4.43
N PHE A 44 -1.08 9.62 3.65
CA PHE A 44 -0.34 10.68 3.00
C PHE A 44 0.14 11.72 4.00
N GLU A 45 -0.65 11.97 5.05
CA GLU A 45 -0.20 12.84 6.12
C GLU A 45 1.02 12.26 6.81
N ALA A 46 1.03 10.95 7.00
CA ALA A 46 2.17 10.31 7.62
C ALA A 46 3.43 10.50 6.78
N ILE A 47 3.28 10.44 5.47
CA ILE A 47 4.42 10.69 4.58
C ILE A 47 4.91 12.12 4.73
N GLU A 48 4.01 13.08 4.76
CA GLU A 48 4.39 14.47 4.93
C GLU A 48 5.12 14.69 6.24
N ASP A 49 4.72 13.96 7.26
CA ASP A 49 5.35 14.07 8.58
C ASP A 49 6.59 13.21 8.69
N GLU A 50 7.01 12.59 7.59
CA GLU A 50 8.18 11.72 7.54
C GLU A 50 8.04 10.49 8.43
N ARG A 51 6.80 10.07 8.69
CA ARG A 51 6.55 8.83 9.41
C ARG A 51 6.39 7.70 8.40
N PHE A 52 7.51 7.36 7.77
CA PHE A 52 7.50 6.44 6.65
C PHE A 52 7.16 5.00 7.04
N ILE A 53 7.55 4.60 8.24
CA ILE A 53 7.21 3.26 8.70
C ILE A 53 5.71 3.14 8.89
N THR A 54 5.11 4.15 9.54
CA THR A 54 3.67 4.17 9.73
C THR A 54 2.94 4.14 8.39
N ALA A 55 3.40 4.95 7.44
CA ALA A 55 2.77 5.00 6.12
C ALA A 55 2.90 3.67 5.40
N THR A 56 4.10 3.09 5.39
CA THR A 56 4.33 1.84 4.68
C THR A 56 3.46 0.73 5.24
N ARG A 57 3.45 0.60 6.56
CA ARG A 57 2.65 -0.43 7.20
C ARG A 57 1.17 -0.24 6.90
N GLY A 58 0.71 1.02 6.84
CA GLY A 58 -0.68 1.30 6.54
C GLY A 58 -1.05 0.95 5.11
N PHE A 59 -0.15 1.23 4.15
CA PHE A 59 -0.45 0.94 2.75
C PHE A 59 -0.53 -0.56 2.49
N ILE A 60 0.37 -1.36 3.05
CA ILE A 60 0.42 -2.78 2.70
C ILE A 60 -0.22 -3.68 3.74
N GLY A 61 -0.53 -3.16 4.93
CA GLY A 61 -1.16 -3.96 5.97
C GLY A 61 -0.16 -4.74 6.79
N ARG A 62 -0.64 -5.26 7.91
CA ARG A 62 0.25 -5.88 8.88
C ARG A 62 0.88 -7.18 8.39
N GLU A 63 0.13 -7.98 7.66
CA GLU A 63 0.65 -9.25 7.20
C GLU A 63 1.79 -9.07 6.23
N GLN A 64 1.60 -8.20 5.26
CA GLN A 64 2.66 -7.95 4.30
C GLN A 64 3.83 -7.21 4.93
N TRP A 65 3.54 -6.37 5.93
CA TRP A 65 4.60 -5.70 6.67
C TRP A 65 5.47 -6.73 7.39
N ALA A 66 4.85 -7.73 8.02
CA ALA A 66 5.61 -8.78 8.69
C ALA A 66 6.41 -9.62 7.68
N GLN A 67 5.81 -9.91 6.53
CA GLN A 67 6.45 -10.64 5.47
C GLN A 67 7.68 -9.89 4.96
N PHE A 68 7.54 -8.58 4.78
CA PHE A 68 8.64 -7.72 4.35
C PHE A 68 9.77 -7.77 5.37
N LYS A 69 9.45 -7.62 6.66
CA LYS A 69 10.47 -7.63 7.68
C LYS A 69 11.20 -8.98 7.73
N ASP A 70 10.45 -10.05 7.62
CA ASP A 70 11.06 -11.37 7.69
C ASP A 70 12.03 -11.62 6.54
N LYS A 71 11.71 -11.07 5.37
CA LYS A 71 12.57 -11.26 4.21
C LYS A 71 13.95 -10.64 4.44
N TYR A 72 14.01 -9.51 5.13
CA TYR A 72 15.25 -8.79 5.31
C TYR A 72 15.87 -8.98 6.70
N ARG A 73 15.28 -9.83 7.52
CA ARG A 73 15.77 -10.04 8.86
C ARG A 73 17.13 -10.74 8.81
N THR A 74 18.10 -10.20 9.53
CA THR A 74 19.43 -10.77 9.57
C THR A 74 19.48 -11.93 10.56
N GLU A 75 20.63 -12.61 10.59
CA GLU A 75 20.82 -13.71 11.54
C GLU A 75 20.71 -13.22 12.97
N ASP A 76 21.07 -11.97 13.21
CA ASP A 76 20.96 -11.41 14.55
C ASP A 76 19.53 -11.05 14.95
N GLY A 77 18.58 -11.21 14.02
CA GLY A 77 17.19 -10.92 14.31
C GLY A 77 16.79 -9.49 14.00
N ASN A 78 17.67 -8.70 13.41
CA ASN A 78 17.40 -7.30 13.10
C ASN A 78 16.96 -7.13 11.66
N VAL A 79 16.16 -6.10 11.42
CA VAL A 79 15.76 -5.72 10.07
C VAL A 79 16.47 -4.40 9.76
N PRO A 80 17.40 -4.38 8.80
CA PRO A 80 18.12 -3.13 8.51
C PRO A 80 17.18 -2.04 8.00
N ILE A 81 17.38 -0.83 8.50
CA ILE A 81 16.52 0.27 8.07
C ILE A 81 16.70 0.58 6.59
N GLU A 82 17.87 0.27 6.05
CA GLU A 82 18.13 0.50 4.63
C GLU A 82 17.18 -0.30 3.73
N SER A 83 16.68 -1.43 4.22
CA SER A 83 15.77 -2.23 3.41
C SER A 83 14.47 -1.49 3.13
N LEU A 84 14.12 -0.51 3.96
CA LEU A 84 12.90 0.25 3.77
C LEU A 84 13.02 1.25 2.63
N GLU A 85 14.22 1.76 2.37
CA GLU A 85 14.36 2.85 1.40
C GLU A 85 13.93 2.44 0.01
N GLY A 86 14.49 1.36 -0.50
CA GLY A 86 14.10 0.89 -1.82
C GLY A 86 12.66 0.45 -1.89
N PHE A 87 12.19 -0.17 -0.81
CA PHE A 87 10.81 -0.62 -0.76
C PHE A 87 9.85 0.55 -0.80
N LEU A 88 10.17 1.61 -0.05
CA LEU A 88 9.30 2.78 -0.02
C LEU A 88 9.21 3.43 -1.40
N GLN A 89 10.33 3.47 -2.13
CA GLN A 89 10.30 4.02 -3.48
C GLN A 89 9.39 3.21 -4.38
N ALA A 90 9.50 1.88 -4.33
CA ALA A 90 8.64 1.02 -5.15
C ALA A 90 7.17 1.19 -4.76
N LEU A 91 6.93 1.30 -3.46
CA LEU A 91 5.57 1.49 -2.96
C LEU A 91 4.98 2.80 -3.47
N MET A 92 5.73 3.88 -3.40
CA MET A 92 5.20 5.17 -3.82
C MET A 92 4.95 5.22 -5.32
N GLU A 93 5.78 4.53 -6.10
CA GLU A 93 5.51 4.44 -7.52
C GLU A 93 4.21 3.69 -7.78
N ALA A 94 3.99 2.61 -7.04
CA ALA A 94 2.76 1.83 -7.21
C ALA A 94 1.54 2.64 -6.82
N VAL A 95 1.62 3.38 -5.71
CA VAL A 95 0.53 4.23 -5.26
C VAL A 95 0.22 5.30 -6.31
N GLY A 96 1.27 5.90 -6.88
CA GLY A 96 1.08 6.90 -7.91
C GLY A 96 0.41 6.35 -9.15
N GLN A 97 0.76 5.13 -9.54
CA GLN A 97 0.14 4.51 -10.69
C GLN A 97 -1.31 4.13 -10.42
N GLY A 98 -1.62 3.78 -9.19
CA GLY A 98 -2.97 3.39 -8.83
C GLY A 98 -3.93 4.56 -8.71
N ASN A 99 -3.42 5.75 -8.63
CA ASN A 99 -4.22 6.95 -8.57
C ASN A 99 -4.28 7.64 -9.91
#